data_1b9811e72d776d2dc414a7ea77ae9a79
#
_entry.id   1b9811e72d776d2dc414a7ea77ae9a79
#
_cell.length_a   1.000
_cell.length_b   1.000
_cell.length_c   1.000
_cell.angle_alpha   90.00
_cell.angle_beta   90.00
_cell.angle_gamma   90.00
#
_symmetry.space_group_name_H-M   'P 1'
#
loop_
_entity.id
_entity.type
_entity.pdbx_description
1 polymer ?
#
loop_
_entity_poly.entity_id
_entity_poly.type
_entity_poly.pdbx_seq_one_letter_code
_entity_poly.pdbx_strand_id
1 'polypeptide(L)'
;VLATSTNEINDQLSAVVENLGFQVIRGSENDVLQRYVDAAAATNADVVIRITGDCPFVDPQLIDEMLGDFISSNIDYMSNTDPPTFPDGFDIEIFKMSALLQSAEIATSPFEREHVTPCLRTNSLFSHKNKAAVVDVSHLRLTVDEQRDLDVVRGIANLFAPRTDFSLSEILGVITTNPHLITGNLGIERNEGATMNSGQKLWKRAQQVIPGGNMLLSKRPDQFLPEHWPAYFSKALGCTVWDLDDNALTDMSIMGIGTNSLGYGHPEVDAAVAKTVRDGNMSTLNCPEEVYLAERLVAMHPWAEMARFARTGGEANAIAIRIARAATGKSKVAICGYHGWHDWYLAANLGTENTLAGHLLPGLEPNGVPENLRGSVLTFNYNRIDELEALISTHELGAIMMEVSRNFGPEDDLLQKVRNLATKHGIVLMFDECTSGFRQTFGGLHKMFGVEPDMAMFGKALGNGYAITAVLGKRSVMEAAQNTFISSTFWTERIGPTAALATLDVMEQTKSWEIITKMGSYITEQWQSIAKSNGIAIKTSGLPALTSFSVDSKFALEYKTLVTQEMLKKSYLAGTSVYVATVHTKEIVDRFFAELEPVFALIKECEDGRDVKSLLDGPTCSSSFKRLN
;
A
#
# COMPACT_ATOMS: atom_id res chain seq x y z
N VAL A 1 -26.67 33.12 -0.40
CA VAL A 1 -27.13 31.88 0.28
C VAL A 1 -25.97 30.94 0.46
N LEU A 2 -25.80 30.35 1.66
CA LEU A 2 -24.92 29.21 1.89
C LEU A 2 -25.72 27.91 1.70
N ALA A 3 -25.27 27.04 0.79
CA ALA A 3 -25.80 25.68 0.62
C ALA A 3 -24.85 24.68 1.23
N THR A 4 -25.09 24.18 2.46
CA THR A 4 -24.22 23.28 3.18
C THR A 4 -24.91 21.99 3.59
N SER A 5 -24.15 20.99 4.12
CA SER A 5 -24.75 19.72 4.52
C SER A 5 -25.42 19.76 5.89
N THR A 6 -26.26 18.75 6.16
CA THR A 6 -26.89 18.56 7.49
C THR A 6 -25.93 17.94 8.51
N ASN A 7 -24.68 17.65 8.16
CA ASN A 7 -23.68 17.11 9.07
C ASN A 7 -23.36 18.12 10.20
N GLU A 8 -23.29 17.66 11.45
CA GLU A 8 -23.03 18.48 12.65
C GLU A 8 -21.72 19.28 12.57
N ILE A 9 -20.72 18.80 11.84
CA ILE A 9 -19.46 19.53 11.61
C ILE A 9 -19.69 20.91 10.98
N ASN A 10 -20.78 21.09 10.24
CA ASN A 10 -21.16 22.35 9.58
C ASN A 10 -22.02 23.28 10.44
N ASP A 11 -22.35 22.91 11.70
CA ASP A 11 -23.21 23.73 12.56
C ASP A 11 -22.55 25.06 12.90
N GLN A 12 -21.26 25.06 13.18
CA GLN A 12 -20.50 26.29 13.46
C GLN A 12 -20.45 27.21 12.23
N LEU A 13 -20.25 26.69 11.05
CA LEU A 13 -20.25 27.44 9.79
C LEU A 13 -21.64 28.05 9.55
N SER A 14 -22.70 27.26 9.71
CA SER A 14 -24.09 27.71 9.55
C SER A 14 -24.40 28.88 10.49
N ALA A 15 -24.07 28.75 11.78
CA ALA A 15 -24.27 29.79 12.78
C ALA A 15 -23.51 31.09 12.47
N VAL A 16 -22.28 31.00 11.99
CA VAL A 16 -21.48 32.17 11.59
C VAL A 16 -22.14 32.89 10.42
N VAL A 17 -22.56 32.17 9.40
CA VAL A 17 -23.17 32.76 8.18
C VAL A 17 -24.55 33.37 8.48
N GLU A 18 -25.37 32.73 9.31
CA GLU A 18 -26.66 33.28 9.78
C GLU A 18 -26.47 34.56 10.60
N ASN A 19 -25.46 34.60 11.49
CA ASN A 19 -25.14 35.80 12.27
C ASN A 19 -24.63 36.96 11.41
N LEU A 20 -24.09 36.68 10.23
CA LEU A 20 -23.75 37.69 9.21
C LEU A 20 -24.96 38.14 8.39
N GLY A 21 -26.16 37.61 8.65
CA GLY A 21 -27.40 37.99 7.98
C GLY A 21 -27.67 37.29 6.66
N PHE A 22 -26.95 36.20 6.35
CA PHE A 22 -27.14 35.44 5.13
C PHE A 22 -28.01 34.19 5.36
N GLN A 23 -28.79 33.83 4.36
CA GLN A 23 -29.62 32.63 4.40
C GLN A 23 -28.73 31.37 4.29
N VAL A 24 -29.03 30.35 5.12
CA VAL A 24 -28.39 29.03 5.10
C VAL A 24 -29.46 28.00 4.72
N ILE A 25 -29.11 27.14 3.75
CA ILE A 25 -29.91 25.98 3.35
C ILE A 25 -29.07 24.74 3.51
N ARG A 26 -29.61 23.76 4.23
CA ARG A 26 -28.93 22.54 4.56
C ARG A 26 -29.58 21.34 3.86
N GLY A 27 -28.77 20.44 3.31
CA GLY A 27 -29.23 19.24 2.59
C GLY A 27 -28.27 18.09 2.65
N SER A 28 -28.37 17.15 1.71
CA SER A 28 -27.49 15.96 1.63
C SER A 28 -26.02 16.34 1.55
N GLU A 29 -25.17 15.58 2.22
CA GLU A 29 -23.71 15.74 2.10
C GLU A 29 -23.19 15.24 0.76
N ASN A 30 -23.67 14.09 0.29
CA ASN A 30 -23.20 13.42 -0.92
C ASN A 30 -23.94 13.88 -2.20
N ASP A 31 -25.11 14.51 -2.08
CA ASP A 31 -25.89 15.01 -3.21
C ASP A 31 -25.88 16.54 -3.22
N VAL A 32 -24.75 17.10 -3.63
CA VAL A 32 -24.56 18.55 -3.70
C VAL A 32 -25.42 19.15 -4.79
N LEU A 33 -25.65 18.47 -5.91
CA LEU A 33 -26.53 18.93 -7.00
C LEU A 33 -27.94 19.14 -6.49
N GLN A 34 -28.51 18.24 -5.70
CA GLN A 34 -29.81 18.41 -5.10
C GLN A 34 -29.84 19.62 -4.12
N ARG A 35 -28.75 19.81 -3.34
CA ARG A 35 -28.66 21.01 -2.46
C ARG A 35 -28.73 22.32 -3.24
N TYR A 36 -28.12 22.39 -4.43
CA TYR A 36 -28.21 23.57 -5.30
C TYR A 36 -29.62 23.75 -5.84
N VAL A 37 -30.31 22.69 -6.23
CA VAL A 37 -31.72 22.72 -6.63
C VAL A 37 -32.58 23.26 -5.50
N ASP A 38 -32.41 22.72 -4.28
CA ASP A 38 -33.20 23.13 -3.10
C ASP A 38 -32.92 24.59 -2.73
N ALA A 39 -31.69 25.04 -2.77
CA ALA A 39 -31.27 26.41 -2.48
C ALA A 39 -31.81 27.39 -3.52
N ALA A 40 -31.74 27.08 -4.80
CA ALA A 40 -32.25 27.91 -5.88
C ALA A 40 -33.77 27.98 -5.84
N ALA A 41 -34.47 26.87 -5.57
CA ALA A 41 -35.93 26.84 -5.41
C ALA A 41 -36.40 27.68 -4.21
N ALA A 42 -35.73 27.58 -3.06
CA ALA A 42 -36.08 28.35 -1.84
C ALA A 42 -35.91 29.87 -2.01
N THR A 43 -35.08 30.28 -2.98
CA THR A 43 -34.84 31.71 -3.28
C THR A 43 -35.57 32.20 -4.53
N ASN A 44 -36.33 31.33 -5.21
CA ASN A 44 -36.98 31.60 -6.50
C ASN A 44 -36.00 32.14 -7.55
N ALA A 45 -34.81 31.56 -7.63
CA ALA A 45 -33.77 32.00 -8.55
C ALA A 45 -34.05 31.56 -9.99
N ASP A 46 -33.97 32.49 -10.95
CA ASP A 46 -34.01 32.20 -12.39
C ASP A 46 -32.61 31.82 -12.91
N VAL A 47 -31.58 32.42 -12.31
CA VAL A 47 -30.14 32.19 -12.62
C VAL A 47 -29.41 31.89 -11.33
N VAL A 48 -28.54 30.89 -11.37
CA VAL A 48 -27.71 30.50 -10.26
C VAL A 48 -26.25 30.85 -10.57
N ILE A 49 -25.58 31.52 -9.63
CA ILE A 49 -24.12 31.76 -9.64
C ILE A 49 -23.52 30.85 -8.58
N ARG A 50 -22.70 29.93 -9.00
CA ARG A 50 -21.99 28.99 -8.12
C ARG A 50 -20.59 29.48 -7.83
N ILE A 51 -20.31 29.65 -6.54
CA ILE A 51 -18.97 29.89 -6.00
C ILE A 51 -18.73 28.87 -4.91
N THR A 52 -17.59 28.22 -4.91
CA THR A 52 -17.24 27.24 -3.87
C THR A 52 -16.59 27.92 -2.67
N GLY A 53 -16.73 27.31 -1.48
CA GLY A 53 -16.29 27.92 -0.22
C GLY A 53 -14.77 28.02 -0.04
N ASP A 54 -14.02 27.35 -0.89
CA ASP A 54 -12.56 27.34 -0.99
C ASP A 54 -12.00 28.48 -1.86
N CYS A 55 -12.86 29.34 -2.43
CA CYS A 55 -12.51 30.47 -3.30
C CYS A 55 -12.67 31.83 -2.57
N PRO A 56 -11.81 32.15 -1.58
CA PRO A 56 -12.01 33.32 -0.71
C PRO A 56 -11.76 34.67 -1.38
N PHE A 57 -11.16 34.69 -2.56
CA PHE A 57 -10.76 35.91 -3.28
C PHE A 57 -11.56 36.17 -4.54
N VAL A 58 -12.69 35.51 -4.72
CA VAL A 58 -13.53 35.74 -5.90
C VAL A 58 -13.87 37.22 -6.04
N ASP A 59 -13.59 37.79 -7.22
CA ASP A 59 -13.76 39.21 -7.53
C ASP A 59 -15.21 39.50 -7.90
N PRO A 60 -15.93 40.38 -7.15
CA PRO A 60 -17.31 40.78 -7.46
C PRO A 60 -17.46 41.42 -8.83
N GLN A 61 -16.45 42.16 -9.33
CA GLN A 61 -16.51 42.77 -10.66
C GLN A 61 -16.48 41.69 -11.76
N LEU A 62 -15.68 40.65 -11.58
CA LEU A 62 -15.67 39.52 -12.52
C LEU A 62 -17.03 38.79 -12.54
N ILE A 63 -17.69 38.64 -11.37
CA ILE A 63 -19.04 38.08 -11.30
C ILE A 63 -20.02 38.93 -12.12
N ASP A 64 -20.01 40.24 -11.94
CA ASP A 64 -20.93 41.17 -12.64
C ASP A 64 -20.69 41.14 -14.15
N GLU A 65 -19.43 41.13 -14.59
CA GLU A 65 -19.08 40.99 -16.00
C GLU A 65 -19.57 39.66 -16.59
N MET A 66 -19.33 38.56 -15.91
CA MET A 66 -19.75 37.23 -16.38
C MET A 66 -21.30 37.12 -16.41
N LEU A 67 -21.98 37.67 -15.42
CA LEU A 67 -23.43 37.69 -15.40
C LEU A 67 -24.01 38.51 -16.57
N GLY A 68 -23.41 39.65 -16.87
CA GLY A 68 -23.80 40.48 -18.03
C GLY A 68 -23.58 39.72 -19.36
N ASP A 69 -22.45 39.07 -19.50
CA ASP A 69 -22.15 38.24 -20.68
C ASP A 69 -23.09 37.03 -20.79
N PHE A 70 -23.44 36.39 -19.68
CA PHE A 70 -24.37 35.26 -19.61
C PHE A 70 -25.77 35.67 -20.06
N ILE A 71 -26.32 36.74 -19.50
CA ILE A 71 -27.67 37.26 -19.83
C ILE A 71 -27.76 37.64 -21.30
N SER A 72 -26.75 38.32 -21.82
CA SER A 72 -26.73 38.77 -23.22
C SER A 72 -26.57 37.62 -24.23
N SER A 73 -25.91 36.52 -23.83
CA SER A 73 -25.63 35.37 -24.71
C SER A 73 -26.75 34.34 -24.78
N ASN A 74 -27.75 34.43 -23.89
CA ASN A 74 -28.89 33.49 -23.77
C ASN A 74 -28.51 32.00 -23.79
N ILE A 75 -27.40 31.63 -23.18
CA ILE A 75 -26.89 30.26 -23.04
C ILE A 75 -27.38 29.61 -21.73
N ASP A 76 -27.17 28.33 -21.58
CA ASP A 76 -27.62 27.55 -20.41
C ASP A 76 -26.60 27.50 -19.29
N TYR A 77 -25.30 27.59 -19.65
CA TYR A 77 -24.16 27.50 -18.71
C TYR A 77 -23.00 28.39 -19.17
N MET A 78 -22.37 29.07 -18.21
CA MET A 78 -21.10 29.80 -18.43
C MET A 78 -20.14 29.51 -17.29
N SER A 79 -18.86 29.35 -17.60
CA SER A 79 -17.79 29.26 -16.60
C SER A 79 -16.56 30.08 -17.01
N ASN A 80 -15.58 30.17 -16.12
CA ASN A 80 -14.24 30.68 -16.42
C ASN A 80 -13.15 29.61 -16.20
N THR A 81 -13.56 28.33 -16.17
CA THR A 81 -12.72 27.21 -15.75
C THR A 81 -12.38 26.23 -16.86
N ASP A 82 -12.94 26.35 -18.07
CA ASP A 82 -12.76 25.38 -19.15
C ASP A 82 -12.60 26.03 -20.54
N PRO A 83 -11.37 26.27 -21.03
CA PRO A 83 -10.09 26.13 -20.33
C PRO A 83 -9.85 27.21 -19.28
N PRO A 84 -9.14 26.91 -18.17
CA PRO A 84 -8.84 27.88 -17.14
C PRO A 84 -7.80 28.89 -17.62
N THR A 85 -8.04 30.17 -17.34
CA THR A 85 -7.10 31.28 -17.61
C THR A 85 -6.99 32.22 -16.42
N PHE A 86 -7.91 32.11 -15.44
CA PHE A 86 -7.88 32.79 -14.15
C PHE A 86 -7.12 31.96 -13.12
N PRO A 87 -6.64 32.56 -12.01
CA PRO A 87 -6.05 31.79 -10.92
C PRO A 87 -7.03 30.74 -10.39
N ASP A 88 -6.50 29.61 -9.92
CA ASP A 88 -7.27 28.65 -9.15
C ASP A 88 -7.78 29.32 -7.86
N GLY A 89 -9.09 29.22 -7.57
CA GLY A 89 -9.74 29.99 -6.49
C GLY A 89 -10.47 31.26 -6.94
N PHE A 90 -10.58 31.49 -8.27
CA PHE A 90 -11.45 32.50 -8.89
C PHE A 90 -12.54 31.85 -9.75
N ASP A 91 -12.94 30.64 -9.40
CA ASP A 91 -13.87 29.83 -10.15
C ASP A 91 -15.30 30.33 -10.01
N ILE A 92 -15.90 30.69 -11.14
CA ILE A 92 -17.29 31.20 -11.22
C ILE A 92 -18.02 30.37 -12.28
N GLU A 93 -19.18 29.86 -11.89
CA GLU A 93 -20.07 29.14 -12.79
C GLU A 93 -21.46 29.77 -12.71
N ILE A 94 -22.08 30.03 -13.87
CA ILE A 94 -23.39 30.67 -13.99
C ILE A 94 -24.29 29.80 -14.86
N PHE A 95 -25.49 29.49 -14.41
CA PHE A 95 -26.42 28.64 -15.16
C PHE A 95 -27.88 28.98 -14.87
N LYS A 96 -28.77 28.69 -15.83
CA LYS A 96 -30.22 28.84 -15.69
C LYS A 96 -30.78 27.81 -14.70
N MET A 97 -31.78 28.17 -13.92
CA MET A 97 -32.50 27.23 -13.07
C MET A 97 -33.09 26.05 -13.87
N SER A 98 -33.61 26.30 -15.08
CA SER A 98 -34.13 25.25 -15.96
C SER A 98 -33.04 24.21 -16.35
N ALA A 99 -31.84 24.67 -16.61
CA ALA A 99 -30.71 23.80 -16.92
C ALA A 99 -30.24 22.98 -15.69
N LEU A 100 -30.23 23.60 -14.50
CA LEU A 100 -29.95 22.92 -13.24
C LEU A 100 -30.94 21.79 -12.96
N LEU A 101 -32.24 22.05 -13.11
CA LEU A 101 -33.28 21.03 -12.92
C LEU A 101 -33.13 19.87 -13.90
N GLN A 102 -32.93 20.17 -15.19
CA GLN A 102 -32.71 19.14 -16.20
C GLN A 102 -31.44 18.35 -15.94
N SER A 103 -30.36 19.01 -15.49
CA SER A 103 -29.12 18.33 -15.08
C SER A 103 -29.36 17.37 -13.91
N ALA A 104 -30.16 17.77 -12.92
CA ALA A 104 -30.49 16.94 -11.77
C ALA A 104 -31.33 15.70 -12.12
N GLU A 105 -32.13 15.75 -13.19
CA GLU A 105 -32.90 14.61 -13.69
C GLU A 105 -32.02 13.59 -14.43
N ILE A 106 -30.98 14.03 -15.15
CA ILE A 106 -30.14 13.17 -15.98
C ILE A 106 -28.85 12.68 -15.29
N ALA A 107 -28.40 13.38 -14.23
CA ALA A 107 -27.21 13.02 -13.47
C ALA A 107 -27.40 11.72 -12.68
N THR A 108 -26.65 10.67 -13.05
CA THR A 108 -26.79 9.34 -12.45
C THR A 108 -25.54 8.88 -11.68
N SER A 109 -24.37 9.44 -11.98
CA SER A 109 -23.14 9.07 -11.29
C SER A 109 -22.95 9.84 -9.98
N PRO A 110 -22.31 9.24 -8.96
CA PRO A 110 -21.93 9.96 -7.74
C PRO A 110 -21.10 11.22 -8.03
N PHE A 111 -20.20 11.17 -8.99
CA PHE A 111 -19.37 12.30 -9.41
C PHE A 111 -20.20 13.49 -9.92
N GLU A 112 -21.21 13.25 -10.76
CA GLU A 112 -22.11 14.31 -11.26
C GLU A 112 -22.96 14.90 -10.14
N ARG A 113 -23.40 14.06 -9.19
CA ARG A 113 -24.20 14.51 -8.04
C ARG A 113 -23.38 15.34 -7.04
N GLU A 114 -22.11 15.01 -6.85
CA GLU A 114 -21.19 15.72 -5.95
C GLU A 114 -20.69 17.04 -6.57
N HIS A 115 -20.28 17.03 -7.84
CA HIS A 115 -19.62 18.18 -8.46
C HIS A 115 -20.59 19.17 -9.15
N VAL A 116 -21.89 18.91 -9.17
CA VAL A 116 -22.99 19.79 -9.63
C VAL A 116 -23.01 20.02 -11.13
N THR A 117 -21.92 20.48 -11.73
CA THR A 117 -21.86 21.03 -13.10
C THR A 117 -21.30 20.11 -14.18
N PRO A 118 -20.80 18.88 -13.93
CA PRO A 118 -20.27 18.03 -15.01
C PRO A 118 -21.25 17.81 -16.16
N CYS A 119 -22.53 17.53 -15.88
CA CYS A 119 -23.56 17.40 -16.91
C CYS A 119 -23.75 18.67 -17.74
N LEU A 120 -23.72 19.84 -17.10
CA LEU A 120 -23.89 21.14 -17.79
C LEU A 120 -22.70 21.45 -18.71
N ARG A 121 -21.51 20.96 -18.39
CA ARG A 121 -20.28 21.16 -19.18
C ARG A 121 -20.14 20.22 -20.35
N THR A 122 -20.52 18.95 -20.17
CA THR A 122 -20.16 17.87 -21.13
C THR A 122 -21.34 17.39 -21.96
N ASN A 123 -22.59 17.60 -21.53
CA ASN A 123 -23.75 17.10 -22.25
C ASN A 123 -24.19 18.10 -23.33
N SER A 124 -24.30 17.61 -24.56
CA SER A 124 -24.70 18.39 -25.75
C SER A 124 -26.13 19.00 -25.68
N LEU A 125 -26.91 18.65 -24.68
CA LEU A 125 -28.22 19.26 -24.42
C LEU A 125 -28.14 20.71 -23.95
N PHE A 126 -26.98 21.11 -23.38
CA PHE A 126 -26.78 22.44 -22.82
C PHE A 126 -25.85 23.29 -23.67
N SER A 127 -26.29 24.52 -23.95
CA SER A 127 -25.42 25.51 -24.58
C SER A 127 -24.50 26.14 -23.54
N HIS A 128 -23.19 26.16 -23.82
CA HIS A 128 -22.19 26.65 -22.87
C HIS A 128 -21.18 27.62 -23.49
N LYS A 129 -20.56 28.44 -22.65
CA LYS A 129 -19.50 29.39 -23.04
C LYS A 129 -18.49 29.52 -21.89
N ASN A 130 -17.21 29.69 -22.24
CA ASN A 130 -16.17 30.00 -21.29
C ASN A 130 -15.76 31.47 -21.35
N LYS A 131 -15.50 32.10 -20.20
CA LYS A 131 -14.91 33.43 -20.05
C LYS A 131 -13.42 33.27 -19.86
N ALA A 132 -12.63 33.75 -20.81
CA ALA A 132 -11.17 33.77 -20.68
C ALA A 132 -10.66 35.10 -20.12
N ALA A 133 -9.61 35.06 -19.32
CA ALA A 133 -8.85 36.24 -18.91
C ALA A 133 -8.05 36.80 -20.08
N VAL A 134 -7.74 38.10 -20.04
CA VAL A 134 -6.93 38.77 -21.05
C VAL A 134 -5.49 38.26 -21.03
N VAL A 135 -4.98 37.93 -19.85
CA VAL A 135 -3.67 37.31 -19.62
C VAL A 135 -3.90 36.01 -18.87
N ASP A 136 -3.27 34.94 -19.35
CA ASP A 136 -3.37 33.64 -18.67
C ASP A 136 -2.50 33.66 -17.38
N VAL A 137 -3.19 33.56 -16.26
CA VAL A 137 -2.62 33.49 -14.90
C VAL A 137 -3.08 32.22 -14.16
N SER A 138 -3.52 31.22 -14.90
CA SER A 138 -4.04 29.94 -14.37
C SER A 138 -3.00 29.13 -13.59
N HIS A 139 -1.72 29.45 -13.73
CA HIS A 139 -0.63 28.87 -12.96
C HIS A 139 -0.57 29.32 -11.49
N LEU A 140 -1.34 30.35 -11.12
CA LEU A 140 -1.45 30.83 -9.75
C LEU A 140 -2.54 30.03 -9.01
N ARG A 141 -2.22 29.60 -7.77
CA ARG A 141 -3.15 28.91 -6.90
C ARG A 141 -3.53 29.76 -5.70
N LEU A 142 -4.78 30.16 -5.63
CA LEU A 142 -5.38 31.04 -4.61
C LEU A 142 -6.65 30.44 -3.99
N THR A 143 -6.94 29.16 -4.26
CA THR A 143 -7.94 28.35 -3.56
C THR A 143 -7.43 27.91 -2.19
N VAL A 144 -8.31 27.39 -1.31
CA VAL A 144 -7.95 26.90 0.04
C VAL A 144 -8.42 25.46 0.22
N ASP A 145 -7.58 24.51 -0.17
CA ASP A 145 -7.81 23.08 0.06
C ASP A 145 -6.94 22.53 1.20
N GLU A 146 -5.73 23.10 1.37
CA GLU A 146 -4.75 22.67 2.35
C GLU A 146 -4.31 23.80 3.27
N GLN A 147 -3.65 23.46 4.40
CA GLN A 147 -3.14 24.48 5.35
C GLN A 147 -2.18 25.47 4.68
N ARG A 148 -1.33 24.99 3.75
CA ARG A 148 -0.40 25.85 3.01
C ARG A 148 -1.11 26.82 2.06
N ASP A 149 -2.27 26.46 1.49
CA ASP A 149 -3.09 27.39 0.72
C ASP A 149 -3.65 28.49 1.63
N LEU A 150 -4.17 28.08 2.80
CA LEU A 150 -4.67 29.03 3.80
C LEU A 150 -3.58 30.01 4.27
N ASP A 151 -2.36 29.54 4.42
CA ASP A 151 -1.22 30.40 4.82
C ASP A 151 -0.87 31.42 3.72
N VAL A 152 -0.90 31.01 2.44
CA VAL A 152 -0.74 31.90 1.28
C VAL A 152 -1.86 32.95 1.25
N VAL A 153 -3.11 32.50 1.33
CA VAL A 153 -4.28 33.39 1.30
C VAL A 153 -4.25 34.38 2.47
N ARG A 154 -3.94 33.95 3.70
CA ARG A 154 -3.77 34.83 4.86
C ARG A 154 -2.62 35.80 4.67
N GLY A 155 -1.50 35.34 4.11
CA GLY A 155 -0.35 36.22 3.82
C GLY A 155 -0.72 37.35 2.87
N ILE A 156 -1.47 37.06 1.82
CA ILE A 156 -1.98 38.08 0.86
C ILE A 156 -3.00 39.00 1.54
N ALA A 157 -4.02 38.45 2.22
CA ALA A 157 -5.08 39.21 2.86
C ALA A 157 -4.53 40.20 3.92
N ASN A 158 -3.52 39.81 4.68
CA ASN A 158 -2.88 40.66 5.70
C ASN A 158 -2.25 41.93 5.11
N LEU A 159 -1.82 41.89 3.84
CA LEU A 159 -1.26 43.07 3.17
C LEU A 159 -2.34 44.10 2.76
N PHE A 160 -3.58 43.68 2.69
CA PHE A 160 -4.72 44.55 2.40
C PHE A 160 -5.44 45.04 3.67
N ALA A 161 -5.19 44.39 4.83
CA ALA A 161 -5.91 44.69 6.05
C ALA A 161 -5.84 46.18 6.43
N PRO A 162 -6.97 46.80 6.87
CA PRO A 162 -8.27 46.19 7.20
C PRO A 162 -9.25 46.07 6.01
N ARG A 163 -8.81 46.35 4.78
CA ARG A 163 -9.68 46.26 3.59
C ARG A 163 -9.97 44.79 3.25
N THR A 164 -11.21 44.55 2.77
CA THR A 164 -11.65 43.23 2.28
C THR A 164 -12.22 43.29 0.85
N ASP A 165 -12.19 44.48 0.22
CA ASP A 165 -12.76 44.80 -1.09
C ASP A 165 -11.67 45.03 -2.16
N PHE A 166 -10.74 44.12 -2.30
CA PHE A 166 -9.65 44.20 -3.27
C PHE A 166 -9.90 43.33 -4.50
N SER A 167 -9.50 43.83 -5.67
CA SER A 167 -9.68 43.18 -6.97
C SER A 167 -8.59 42.16 -7.29
N LEU A 168 -8.84 41.29 -8.29
CA LEU A 168 -7.83 40.39 -8.85
C LEU A 168 -6.59 41.16 -9.29
N SER A 169 -6.72 42.33 -9.92
CA SER A 169 -5.57 43.11 -10.37
C SER A 169 -4.70 43.61 -9.22
N GLU A 170 -5.29 43.98 -8.08
CA GLU A 170 -4.55 44.34 -6.87
C GLU A 170 -3.82 43.15 -6.27
N ILE A 171 -4.45 41.98 -6.21
CA ILE A 171 -3.81 40.72 -5.77
C ILE A 171 -2.60 40.39 -6.65
N LEU A 172 -2.75 40.44 -7.96
CA LEU A 172 -1.64 40.19 -8.89
C LEU A 172 -0.49 41.18 -8.72
N GLY A 173 -0.81 42.46 -8.43
CA GLY A 173 0.18 43.49 -8.08
C GLY A 173 0.96 43.15 -6.80
N VAL A 174 0.27 42.67 -5.75
CA VAL A 174 0.88 42.22 -4.51
C VAL A 174 1.78 41.01 -4.72
N ILE A 175 1.31 39.99 -5.46
CA ILE A 175 2.09 38.78 -5.77
C ILE A 175 3.34 39.14 -6.58
N THR A 176 3.22 40.03 -7.55
CA THR A 176 4.34 40.47 -8.38
C THR A 176 5.43 41.15 -7.56
N THR A 177 5.05 41.94 -6.57
CA THR A 177 5.99 42.64 -5.66
C THR A 177 6.50 41.76 -4.53
N ASN A 178 5.77 40.68 -4.18
CA ASN A 178 6.09 39.75 -3.08
C ASN A 178 5.99 38.28 -3.54
N PRO A 179 6.82 37.83 -4.49
CA PRO A 179 6.68 36.49 -5.08
C PRO A 179 6.89 35.35 -4.07
N HIS A 180 7.51 35.62 -2.94
CA HIS A 180 7.69 34.64 -1.86
C HIS A 180 6.37 34.19 -1.21
N LEU A 181 5.30 34.99 -1.31
CA LEU A 181 4.00 34.65 -0.72
C LEU A 181 3.39 33.37 -1.31
N ILE A 182 3.59 33.13 -2.60
CA ILE A 182 3.01 31.98 -3.31
C ILE A 182 3.96 30.76 -3.34
N THR A 183 5.15 30.84 -2.73
CA THR A 183 6.10 29.72 -2.76
C THR A 183 5.63 28.51 -1.92
N GLY A 184 4.73 28.74 -0.97
CA GLY A 184 4.23 27.70 -0.06
C GLY A 184 3.36 26.63 -0.72
N ASN A 185 2.69 26.97 -1.83
CA ASN A 185 1.79 26.05 -2.54
C ASN A 185 2.15 25.84 -4.02
N LEU A 186 3.36 26.20 -4.41
CA LEU A 186 3.91 25.87 -5.74
C LEU A 186 3.96 24.34 -5.93
N GLY A 187 3.54 23.89 -7.12
CA GLY A 187 3.59 22.48 -7.50
C GLY A 187 2.35 21.67 -7.12
N ILE A 188 1.28 22.31 -6.62
CA ILE A 188 -0.04 21.68 -6.54
C ILE A 188 -0.78 21.97 -7.85
N GLU A 189 -1.18 20.93 -8.56
CA GLU A 189 -1.94 21.08 -9.81
C GLU A 189 -3.40 21.44 -9.53
N ARG A 190 -4.00 22.21 -10.46
CA ARG A 190 -5.42 22.57 -10.39
C ARG A 190 -6.29 21.31 -10.48
N ASN A 191 -7.32 21.20 -9.64
CA ASN A 191 -8.20 20.05 -9.55
C ASN A 191 -7.50 18.71 -9.16
N GLU A 192 -6.29 18.73 -8.66
CA GLU A 192 -5.60 17.55 -8.18
C GLU A 192 -6.45 16.79 -7.14
N GLY A 193 -7.16 17.52 -6.31
CA GLY A 193 -8.10 16.96 -5.34
C GLY A 193 -9.34 16.29 -5.94
N ALA A 194 -9.80 16.69 -7.11
CA ALA A 194 -10.98 16.13 -7.75
C ALA A 194 -10.72 14.83 -8.52
N THR A 195 -9.46 14.62 -8.96
CA THR A 195 -9.06 13.42 -9.70
C THR A 195 -8.51 12.30 -8.82
N MET A 196 -8.14 12.61 -7.59
CA MET A 196 -7.53 11.66 -6.64
C MET A 196 -8.57 11.10 -5.68
N ASN A 197 -8.53 9.77 -5.48
CA ASN A 197 -9.33 9.11 -4.45
C ASN A 197 -8.82 9.44 -3.01
N SER A 198 -9.64 9.15 -2.00
CA SER A 198 -9.33 9.44 -0.59
C SER A 198 -8.03 8.77 -0.12
N GLY A 199 -7.74 7.57 -0.61
CA GLY A 199 -6.51 6.85 -0.30
C GLY A 199 -5.26 7.55 -0.83
N GLN A 200 -5.31 8.10 -2.03
CA GLN A 200 -4.20 8.84 -2.63
C GLN A 200 -3.96 10.18 -1.91
N LYS A 201 -5.03 10.91 -1.58
CA LYS A 201 -4.95 12.13 -0.75
C LYS A 201 -4.29 11.84 0.60
N LEU A 202 -4.69 10.74 1.25
CA LEU A 202 -4.08 10.32 2.52
C LEU A 202 -2.61 9.92 2.36
N TRP A 203 -2.25 9.28 1.23
CA TRP A 203 -0.87 8.92 0.92
C TRP A 203 0.04 10.16 0.81
N LYS A 204 -0.38 11.21 0.13
CA LYS A 204 0.37 12.48 0.08
C LYS A 204 0.59 13.08 1.47
N ARG A 205 -0.45 13.08 2.31
CA ARG A 205 -0.32 13.53 3.71
C ARG A 205 0.62 12.65 4.52
N ALA A 206 0.57 11.32 4.32
CA ALA A 206 1.46 10.40 5.01
C ALA A 206 2.94 10.66 4.70
N GLN A 207 3.28 10.99 3.45
CA GLN A 207 4.65 11.33 3.05
C GLN A 207 5.22 12.57 3.79
N GLN A 208 4.37 13.46 4.30
CA GLN A 208 4.79 14.65 5.05
C GLN A 208 5.11 14.35 6.52
N VAL A 209 4.48 13.33 7.11
CA VAL A 209 4.58 13.03 8.55
C VAL A 209 5.22 11.68 8.85
N ILE A 210 5.33 10.81 7.85
CA ILE A 210 5.95 9.48 7.97
C ILE A 210 7.10 9.40 6.97
N PRO A 211 8.34 9.20 7.40
CA PRO A 211 9.47 9.02 6.48
C PRO A 211 9.21 7.90 5.48
N GLY A 212 9.13 8.24 4.17
CA GLY A 212 8.78 7.30 3.10
C GLY A 212 7.29 6.96 3.00
N GLY A 213 6.41 7.65 3.75
CA GLY A 213 4.95 7.55 3.68
C GLY A 213 4.33 6.34 4.36
N ASN A 214 5.07 5.28 4.65
CA ASN A 214 4.59 4.08 5.35
C ASN A 214 5.72 3.32 6.07
N MET A 215 5.35 2.24 6.78
CA MET A 215 6.29 1.44 7.57
C MET A 215 6.87 0.26 6.80
N LEU A 216 6.37 -0.08 5.59
CA LEU A 216 6.78 -1.27 4.85
C LEU A 216 6.90 -0.98 3.36
N LEU A 217 8.12 -1.11 2.83
CA LEU A 217 8.42 -0.85 1.42
C LEU A 217 7.48 -1.60 0.45
N SER A 218 7.21 -2.89 0.71
CA SER A 218 6.35 -3.71 -0.15
C SER A 218 4.88 -3.29 -0.21
N LYS A 219 4.46 -2.29 0.59
CA LYS A 219 3.12 -1.69 0.54
C LYS A 219 3.12 -0.28 -0.04
N ARG A 220 4.26 0.21 -0.52
CA ARG A 220 4.31 1.53 -1.16
C ARG A 220 3.53 1.52 -2.47
N PRO A 221 2.67 2.50 -2.72
CA PRO A 221 1.89 2.60 -3.97
C PRO A 221 2.74 2.58 -5.23
N ASP A 222 3.94 3.18 -5.19
CA ASP A 222 4.86 3.20 -6.32
C ASP A 222 5.44 1.83 -6.71
N GLN A 223 5.31 0.82 -5.86
CA GLN A 223 5.67 -0.57 -6.19
C GLN A 223 4.60 -1.28 -7.05
N PHE A 224 3.40 -0.72 -7.10
CA PHE A 224 2.23 -1.24 -7.82
C PHE A 224 1.82 -0.34 -8.98
N LEU A 225 1.16 0.76 -8.68
CA LEU A 225 0.67 1.72 -9.65
C LEU A 225 0.84 3.13 -9.07
N PRO A 226 1.95 3.83 -9.37
CA PRO A 226 2.16 5.19 -8.90
C PRO A 226 0.96 6.07 -9.25
N GLU A 227 0.56 6.95 -8.31
CA GLU A 227 -0.53 7.93 -8.46
C GLU A 227 -1.96 7.36 -8.50
N HIS A 228 -2.14 6.07 -8.84
CA HIS A 228 -3.47 5.46 -9.01
C HIS A 228 -3.77 4.32 -8.03
N TRP A 229 -2.74 3.77 -7.31
CA TRP A 229 -2.98 2.72 -6.33
C TRP A 229 -3.81 3.24 -5.15
N PRO A 230 -4.86 2.51 -4.68
CA PRO A 230 -5.76 3.00 -3.62
C PRO A 230 -5.09 3.24 -2.26
N ALA A 231 -3.89 2.73 -2.03
CA ALA A 231 -2.96 2.94 -0.91
C ALA A 231 -3.47 2.50 0.47
N TYR A 232 -4.73 2.76 0.83
CA TYR A 232 -5.32 2.48 2.15
C TYR A 232 -6.62 1.71 2.03
N PHE A 233 -6.96 0.98 3.09
CA PHE A 233 -8.19 0.22 3.19
C PHE A 233 -8.98 0.63 4.43
N SER A 234 -10.30 0.55 4.34
CA SER A 234 -11.24 0.71 5.45
C SER A 234 -11.61 -0.63 6.09
N LYS A 235 -11.72 -1.68 5.25
CA LYS A 235 -12.14 -3.02 5.66
C LYS A 235 -11.51 -4.08 4.77
N ALA A 236 -11.27 -5.27 5.33
CA ALA A 236 -10.85 -6.46 4.58
C ALA A 236 -11.54 -7.71 5.13
N LEU A 237 -12.08 -8.57 4.24
CA LEU A 237 -12.78 -9.80 4.61
C LEU A 237 -12.64 -10.85 3.50
N GLY A 238 -12.25 -12.08 3.82
CA GLY A 238 -11.99 -13.11 2.83
C GLY A 238 -10.81 -12.71 1.93
N CYS A 239 -11.06 -12.50 0.64
CA CYS A 239 -10.10 -11.86 -0.28
C CYS A 239 -10.61 -10.51 -0.83
N THR A 240 -11.62 -9.92 -0.20
CA THR A 240 -12.13 -8.60 -0.59
C THR A 240 -11.57 -7.53 0.34
N VAL A 241 -11.12 -6.45 -0.26
CA VAL A 241 -10.61 -5.25 0.42
C VAL A 241 -11.45 -4.06 -0.03
N TRP A 242 -11.93 -3.26 0.92
CA TRP A 242 -12.58 -1.98 0.61
C TRP A 242 -11.60 -0.85 0.83
N ASP A 243 -11.48 0.02 -0.17
CA ASP A 243 -10.69 1.25 -0.02
C ASP A 243 -11.40 2.30 0.86
N LEU A 244 -10.87 3.52 0.95
CA LEU A 244 -11.48 4.59 1.75
C LEU A 244 -12.69 5.25 1.09
N ASP A 245 -12.98 4.92 -0.15
CA ASP A 245 -14.13 5.37 -0.92
C ASP A 245 -15.17 4.24 -1.10
N ASP A 246 -15.08 3.19 -0.25
CA ASP A 246 -15.94 2.00 -0.20
C ASP A 246 -15.95 1.16 -1.50
N ASN A 247 -14.97 1.33 -2.39
CA ASN A 247 -14.82 0.45 -3.54
C ASN A 247 -14.34 -0.92 -3.11
N ALA A 248 -15.11 -1.96 -3.45
CA ALA A 248 -14.78 -3.35 -3.16
C ALA A 248 -13.79 -3.91 -4.21
N LEU A 249 -12.63 -4.32 -3.77
CA LEU A 249 -11.54 -4.83 -4.61
C LEU A 249 -11.21 -6.28 -4.22
N THR A 250 -11.10 -7.17 -5.20
CA THR A 250 -10.65 -8.56 -4.95
C THR A 250 -9.12 -8.59 -4.91
N ASP A 251 -8.53 -9.01 -3.79
CA ASP A 251 -7.07 -9.13 -3.67
C ASP A 251 -6.57 -10.41 -4.33
N MET A 252 -6.07 -10.27 -5.55
CA MET A 252 -5.32 -11.25 -6.32
C MET A 252 -3.83 -10.86 -6.38
N SER A 253 -3.29 -10.34 -5.26
CA SER A 253 -1.89 -9.90 -5.14
C SER A 253 -1.20 -10.57 -3.94
N ILE A 254 -0.83 -9.82 -2.94
CA ILE A 254 0.09 -10.28 -1.89
C ILE A 254 -0.57 -10.58 -0.53
N MET A 255 -1.90 -10.52 -0.41
CA MET A 255 -2.67 -10.93 0.79
C MET A 255 -2.00 -10.53 2.12
N GLY A 256 -1.76 -9.22 2.30
CA GLY A 256 -1.07 -8.70 3.49
C GLY A 256 0.38 -9.16 3.59
N ILE A 257 1.10 -9.28 2.46
CA ILE A 257 2.48 -9.82 2.35
C ILE A 257 2.53 -11.30 2.78
N GLY A 258 1.49 -12.05 2.42
CA GLY A 258 1.37 -13.47 2.72
C GLY A 258 1.10 -13.79 4.19
N THR A 259 0.61 -12.85 4.97
CA THR A 259 0.20 -13.12 6.36
C THR A 259 -1.14 -13.84 6.43
N ASN A 260 -2.08 -13.52 5.53
CA ASN A 260 -3.48 -13.98 5.60
C ASN A 260 -3.74 -15.21 4.74
N SER A 261 -3.09 -16.32 5.04
CA SER A 261 -3.24 -17.57 4.27
C SER A 261 -4.63 -18.23 4.40
N LEU A 262 -5.38 -17.90 5.46
CA LEU A 262 -6.77 -18.32 5.65
C LEU A 262 -7.79 -17.29 5.13
N GLY A 263 -7.31 -16.16 4.57
CA GLY A 263 -8.11 -15.01 4.21
C GLY A 263 -8.14 -13.93 5.29
N TYR A 264 -8.59 -12.75 4.91
CA TYR A 264 -8.78 -11.61 5.83
C TYR A 264 -9.96 -11.87 6.77
N GLY A 265 -9.85 -11.43 8.03
CA GLY A 265 -10.98 -11.47 8.97
C GLY A 265 -11.53 -12.87 9.18
N HIS A 266 -10.64 -13.89 9.37
CA HIS A 266 -11.09 -15.27 9.54
C HIS A 266 -11.91 -15.41 10.85
N PRO A 267 -13.17 -15.87 10.80
CA PRO A 267 -14.11 -15.75 11.92
C PRO A 267 -13.65 -16.46 13.20
N GLU A 268 -13.04 -17.63 13.10
CA GLU A 268 -12.57 -18.37 14.28
C GLU A 268 -11.34 -17.71 14.92
N VAL A 269 -10.41 -17.20 14.10
CA VAL A 269 -9.23 -16.49 14.61
C VAL A 269 -9.63 -15.18 15.26
N ASP A 270 -10.50 -14.40 14.60
CA ASP A 270 -10.97 -13.12 15.12
C ASP A 270 -11.83 -13.27 16.38
N ALA A 271 -12.66 -14.32 16.46
CA ALA A 271 -13.44 -14.61 17.66
C ALA A 271 -12.55 -14.93 18.86
N ALA A 272 -11.48 -15.72 18.68
CA ALA A 272 -10.51 -16.04 19.73
C ALA A 272 -9.78 -14.77 20.20
N VAL A 273 -9.33 -13.93 19.28
CA VAL A 273 -8.68 -12.65 19.59
C VAL A 273 -9.64 -11.69 20.30
N ALA A 274 -10.87 -11.53 19.79
CA ALA A 274 -11.86 -10.67 20.41
C ALA A 274 -12.19 -11.10 21.85
N LYS A 275 -12.21 -12.42 22.15
CA LYS A 275 -12.33 -12.91 23.51
C LYS A 275 -11.14 -12.47 24.36
N THR A 276 -9.92 -12.65 23.86
CA THR A 276 -8.68 -12.25 24.55
C THR A 276 -8.63 -10.75 24.85
N VAL A 277 -9.08 -9.91 23.91
CA VAL A 277 -9.18 -8.46 24.14
C VAL A 277 -10.13 -8.13 25.29
N ARG A 278 -11.29 -8.79 25.37
CA ARG A 278 -12.24 -8.59 26.48
C ARG A 278 -11.70 -9.08 27.83
N ASP A 279 -10.95 -10.18 27.83
CA ASP A 279 -10.38 -10.77 29.04
C ASP A 279 -9.10 -10.07 29.54
N GLY A 280 -8.52 -9.19 28.73
CA GLY A 280 -7.29 -8.45 29.01
C GLY A 280 -6.10 -9.01 28.25
N ASN A 281 -5.49 -8.15 27.41
CA ASN A 281 -4.36 -8.52 26.54
C ASN A 281 -3.01 -8.60 27.27
N MET A 282 -2.82 -7.84 28.34
CA MET A 282 -1.55 -7.78 29.06
C MET A 282 -1.78 -7.52 30.56
N SER A 283 -0.97 -8.16 31.39
CA SER A 283 -0.97 -7.93 32.84
C SER A 283 0.46 -8.07 33.41
N THR A 284 0.59 -7.97 34.74
CA THR A 284 1.85 -8.29 35.43
C THR A 284 2.20 -9.78 35.37
N LEU A 285 1.19 -10.64 35.17
CA LEU A 285 1.37 -12.08 35.03
C LEU A 285 1.54 -12.45 33.56
N ASN A 286 2.22 -13.57 33.30
CA ASN A 286 2.37 -14.13 31.96
C ASN A 286 1.05 -14.75 31.48
N CYS A 287 0.85 -14.83 30.17
CA CYS A 287 -0.30 -15.49 29.59
C CYS A 287 -0.03 -16.99 29.34
N PRO A 288 -1.03 -17.86 29.58
CA PRO A 288 -0.84 -19.30 29.39
C PRO A 288 -0.70 -19.68 27.92
N GLU A 289 -1.25 -18.89 27.01
CA GLU A 289 -1.25 -19.15 25.56
C GLU A 289 0.18 -19.20 24.99
N GLU A 290 1.14 -18.49 25.57
CA GLU A 290 2.54 -18.60 25.14
C GLU A 290 3.11 -19.99 25.41
N VAL A 291 2.73 -20.63 26.52
CA VAL A 291 3.15 -21.99 26.85
C VAL A 291 2.47 -22.99 25.91
N TYR A 292 1.16 -22.88 25.73
CA TYR A 292 0.39 -23.77 24.85
C TYR A 292 0.87 -23.69 23.41
N LEU A 293 1.21 -22.48 22.91
CA LEU A 293 1.77 -22.30 21.58
C LEU A 293 3.17 -22.92 21.47
N ALA A 294 4.03 -22.76 22.49
CA ALA A 294 5.36 -23.37 22.51
C ALA A 294 5.26 -24.91 22.45
N GLU A 295 4.40 -25.52 23.28
CA GLU A 295 4.15 -26.95 23.27
C GLU A 295 3.62 -27.45 21.93
N ARG A 296 2.67 -26.72 21.33
CA ARG A 296 2.10 -27.05 20.02
C ARG A 296 3.15 -27.05 18.92
N LEU A 297 3.96 -25.98 18.84
CA LEU A 297 5.00 -25.84 17.81
C LEU A 297 6.12 -26.86 17.98
N VAL A 298 6.54 -27.17 19.21
CA VAL A 298 7.54 -28.21 19.48
C VAL A 298 6.99 -29.58 19.09
N ALA A 299 5.74 -29.90 19.44
CA ALA A 299 5.11 -31.16 19.03
C ALA A 299 5.04 -31.34 17.51
N MET A 300 4.85 -30.25 16.75
CA MET A 300 4.86 -30.25 15.29
C MET A 300 6.25 -30.42 14.68
N HIS A 301 7.32 -30.14 15.45
CA HIS A 301 8.72 -30.17 15.02
C HIS A 301 9.57 -30.97 16.00
N PRO A 302 9.55 -32.32 15.96
CA PRO A 302 10.17 -33.18 16.98
C PRO A 302 11.67 -32.98 17.19
N TRP A 303 12.37 -32.33 16.26
CA TRP A 303 13.77 -31.94 16.38
C TRP A 303 13.97 -30.74 17.33
N ALA A 304 12.93 -29.90 17.51
CA ALA A 304 12.95 -28.75 18.40
C ALA A 304 12.47 -29.12 19.80
N GLU A 305 13.03 -28.48 20.81
CA GLU A 305 12.71 -28.76 22.21
C GLU A 305 12.30 -27.49 22.98
N MET A 306 12.56 -26.32 22.42
CA MET A 306 12.28 -25.01 23.05
C MET A 306 11.80 -24.00 22.02
N ALA A 307 11.02 -23.02 22.49
CA ALA A 307 10.52 -21.92 21.69
C ALA A 307 10.72 -20.56 22.38
N ARG A 308 10.89 -19.50 21.59
CA ARG A 308 10.75 -18.10 22.01
C ARG A 308 9.86 -17.37 21.01
N PHE A 309 9.14 -16.34 21.49
CA PHE A 309 8.25 -15.55 20.65
C PHE A 309 8.73 -14.12 20.51
N ALA A 310 8.43 -13.53 19.36
CA ALA A 310 8.55 -12.11 19.07
C ALA A 310 7.35 -11.66 18.19
N ARG A 311 7.39 -10.48 17.61
CA ARG A 311 6.27 -9.96 16.82
C ARG A 311 6.60 -9.82 15.34
N THR A 312 7.86 -9.63 14.99
CA THR A 312 8.30 -9.46 13.60
C THR A 312 9.41 -10.45 13.22
N GLY A 313 9.49 -10.76 11.90
CA GLY A 313 10.52 -11.67 11.40
C GLY A 313 11.96 -11.18 11.66
N GLY A 314 12.18 -9.87 11.55
CA GLY A 314 13.47 -9.28 11.85
C GLY A 314 13.87 -9.46 13.32
N GLU A 315 12.95 -9.32 14.27
CA GLU A 315 13.20 -9.61 15.69
C GLU A 315 13.53 -11.09 15.90
N ALA A 316 12.72 -12.00 15.32
CA ALA A 316 12.95 -13.44 15.45
C ALA A 316 14.35 -13.83 14.94
N ASN A 317 14.76 -13.29 13.79
CA ASN A 317 16.08 -13.53 13.22
C ASN A 317 17.19 -12.92 14.09
N ALA A 318 17.01 -11.72 14.63
CA ALA A 318 17.98 -11.10 15.54
C ALA A 318 18.12 -11.90 16.86
N ILE A 319 17.02 -12.43 17.40
CA ILE A 319 17.02 -13.35 18.55
C ILE A 319 17.83 -14.61 18.22
N ALA A 320 17.51 -15.26 17.08
CA ALA A 320 18.16 -16.49 16.66
C ALA A 320 19.68 -16.31 16.47
N ILE A 321 20.11 -15.25 15.80
CA ILE A 321 21.53 -14.91 15.62
C ILE A 321 22.23 -14.70 16.96
N ARG A 322 21.61 -13.97 17.90
CA ARG A 322 22.19 -13.73 19.22
C ARG A 322 22.35 -15.03 20.00
N ILE A 323 21.35 -15.90 19.98
CA ILE A 323 21.40 -17.21 20.64
C ILE A 323 22.50 -18.07 20.03
N ALA A 324 22.57 -18.15 18.69
CA ALA A 324 23.57 -18.95 18.00
C ALA A 324 25.01 -18.47 18.28
N ARG A 325 25.23 -17.16 18.30
CA ARG A 325 26.55 -16.59 18.69
C ARG A 325 26.88 -16.89 20.15
N ALA A 326 25.93 -16.79 21.06
CA ALA A 326 26.14 -17.12 22.47
C ALA A 326 26.42 -18.62 22.68
N ALA A 327 25.71 -19.49 21.96
CA ALA A 327 25.88 -20.93 22.04
C ALA A 327 27.25 -21.41 21.50
N THR A 328 27.75 -20.78 20.44
CA THR A 328 28.99 -21.19 19.78
C THR A 328 30.24 -20.42 20.24
N GLY A 329 30.06 -19.26 20.88
CA GLY A 329 31.14 -18.32 21.20
C GLY A 329 31.79 -17.66 19.98
N LYS A 330 31.21 -17.84 18.77
CA LYS A 330 31.71 -17.32 17.50
C LYS A 330 30.85 -16.18 16.98
N SER A 331 31.46 -15.16 16.39
CA SER A 331 30.75 -13.92 15.98
C SER A 331 30.31 -13.91 14.52
N LYS A 332 30.96 -14.66 13.62
CA LYS A 332 30.67 -14.62 12.18
C LYS A 332 29.51 -15.52 11.80
N VAL A 333 28.71 -15.06 10.87
CA VAL A 333 27.52 -15.76 10.36
C VAL A 333 27.56 -15.78 8.82
N ALA A 334 27.29 -16.94 8.23
CA ALA A 334 27.03 -17.05 6.79
C ALA A 334 25.52 -16.96 6.54
N ILE A 335 25.10 -16.17 5.55
CA ILE A 335 23.68 -15.98 5.22
C ILE A 335 23.38 -16.23 3.74
N CYS A 336 22.16 -16.76 3.48
CA CYS A 336 21.59 -16.86 2.14
C CYS A 336 20.10 -16.55 2.18
N GLY A 337 19.69 -15.44 1.62
CA GLY A 337 18.28 -14.99 1.59
C GLY A 337 18.03 -13.67 2.32
N TYR A 338 16.76 -13.36 2.52
CA TYR A 338 16.33 -12.15 3.21
C TYR A 338 15.97 -12.42 4.66
N HIS A 339 16.59 -11.70 5.60
CA HIS A 339 16.44 -11.97 7.02
C HIS A 339 16.09 -10.74 7.89
N GLY A 340 15.51 -9.71 7.30
CA GLY A 340 15.06 -8.52 8.01
C GLY A 340 15.87 -7.26 7.71
N TRP A 341 15.79 -6.28 8.63
CA TRP A 341 16.35 -4.94 8.44
C TRP A 341 17.37 -4.53 9.53
N HIS A 342 17.61 -5.40 10.52
CA HIS A 342 18.47 -5.09 11.65
C HIS A 342 19.94 -4.93 11.22
N ASP A 343 20.69 -4.16 12.01
CA ASP A 343 22.10 -3.85 11.76
C ASP A 343 22.95 -5.09 11.45
N TRP A 344 22.72 -6.19 12.19
CA TRP A 344 23.45 -7.44 11.96
C TRP A 344 23.30 -7.97 10.54
N TYR A 345 22.13 -7.82 9.91
CA TYR A 345 21.87 -8.27 8.54
C TYR A 345 22.44 -7.28 7.51
N LEU A 346 22.17 -5.98 7.68
CA LEU A 346 22.68 -4.93 6.78
C LEU A 346 24.21 -4.81 6.85
N ALA A 347 24.86 -5.29 7.90
CA ALA A 347 26.32 -5.36 8.02
C ALA A 347 26.99 -6.14 6.85
N ALA A 348 26.27 -7.02 6.16
CA ALA A 348 26.75 -7.66 4.94
C ALA A 348 27.15 -6.65 3.85
N ASN A 349 26.44 -5.51 3.73
CA ASN A 349 26.75 -4.46 2.75
C ASN A 349 27.90 -3.51 3.17
N LEU A 350 28.44 -3.62 4.38
CA LEU A 350 29.63 -2.88 4.80
C LEU A 350 30.92 -3.42 4.15
N GLY A 351 30.92 -4.66 3.68
CA GLY A 351 32.10 -5.31 3.09
C GLY A 351 32.38 -4.89 1.66
N THR A 352 31.42 -5.12 0.79
CA THR A 352 31.42 -4.73 -0.62
C THR A 352 30.04 -4.14 -0.94
N GLU A 353 29.98 -3.13 -1.80
CA GLU A 353 28.70 -2.54 -2.22
C GLU A 353 27.80 -3.60 -2.84
N ASN A 354 26.51 -3.55 -2.48
CA ASN A 354 25.44 -4.38 -3.04
C ASN A 354 25.54 -5.91 -2.78
N THR A 355 26.23 -6.36 -1.75
CA THR A 355 26.33 -7.80 -1.42
C THR A 355 24.93 -8.44 -1.23
N LEU A 356 23.94 -7.70 -0.70
CA LEU A 356 22.56 -8.17 -0.51
C LEU A 356 21.68 -8.01 -1.76
N ALA A 357 22.15 -7.41 -2.85
CA ALA A 357 21.32 -7.14 -4.02
C ALA A 357 20.77 -8.42 -4.68
N GLY A 358 21.51 -9.52 -4.63
CA GLY A 358 21.06 -10.83 -5.11
C GLY A 358 20.11 -11.57 -4.15
N HIS A 359 20.04 -11.14 -2.89
CA HIS A 359 19.25 -11.77 -1.84
C HIS A 359 17.89 -11.10 -1.61
N LEU A 360 17.75 -9.81 -1.97
CA LEU A 360 16.51 -9.08 -1.82
C LEU A 360 16.28 -8.15 -3.03
N LEU A 361 16.56 -6.88 -2.88
CA LEU A 361 16.38 -5.85 -3.92
C LEU A 361 17.66 -4.98 -3.98
N PRO A 362 18.03 -4.49 -5.14
CA PRO A 362 19.18 -3.58 -5.27
C PRO A 362 18.91 -2.24 -4.56
N GLY A 363 19.97 -1.61 -4.06
CA GLY A 363 19.91 -0.28 -3.45
C GLY A 363 19.74 -0.25 -1.93
N LEU A 364 19.99 -1.37 -1.23
CA LEU A 364 20.09 -1.43 0.22
C LEU A 364 21.41 -0.82 0.69
N GLU A 365 21.37 0.43 1.13
CA GLU A 365 22.52 1.12 1.70
C GLU A 365 22.64 0.84 3.20
N PRO A 366 23.85 0.56 3.73
CA PRO A 366 24.07 0.29 5.14
C PRO A 366 24.21 1.57 5.98
N ASN A 367 23.60 2.67 5.56
CA ASN A 367 23.65 3.95 6.28
C ASN A 367 23.16 3.81 7.72
N GLY A 368 23.98 4.23 8.68
CA GLY A 368 23.68 4.12 10.10
C GLY A 368 24.05 2.78 10.73
N VAL A 369 24.48 1.79 9.97
CA VAL A 369 25.01 0.51 10.51
C VAL A 369 26.44 0.75 11.03
N PRO A 370 26.75 0.34 12.28
CA PRO A 370 28.09 0.54 12.84
C PRO A 370 29.19 -0.17 12.03
N GLU A 371 30.23 0.58 11.68
CA GLU A 371 31.34 0.10 10.84
C GLU A 371 32.09 -1.10 11.46
N ASN A 372 32.12 -1.23 12.79
CA ASN A 372 32.75 -2.35 13.47
C ASN A 372 32.03 -3.70 13.28
N LEU A 373 30.84 -3.70 12.66
CA LEU A 373 30.16 -4.94 12.25
C LEU A 373 30.65 -5.48 10.90
N ARG A 374 31.52 -4.76 10.19
CA ARG A 374 32.11 -5.20 8.93
C ARG A 374 32.72 -6.59 9.06
N GLY A 375 32.35 -7.50 8.13
CA GLY A 375 32.85 -8.87 8.11
C GLY A 375 32.26 -9.80 9.18
N SER A 376 31.26 -9.35 9.96
CA SER A 376 30.54 -10.19 10.90
C SER A 376 29.46 -11.04 10.22
N VAL A 377 29.01 -10.63 9.02
CA VAL A 377 28.03 -11.35 8.20
C VAL A 377 28.58 -11.51 6.79
N LEU A 378 28.54 -12.72 6.28
CA LEU A 378 29.09 -13.14 5.00
C LEU A 378 27.98 -13.77 4.17
N THR A 379 27.88 -13.43 2.90
CA THR A 379 26.83 -13.97 2.02
C THR A 379 27.34 -15.11 1.17
N PHE A 380 26.47 -16.07 0.85
CA PHE A 380 26.66 -17.05 -0.21
C PHE A 380 25.35 -17.17 -1.03
N ASN A 381 25.47 -17.53 -2.30
CA ASN A 381 24.32 -17.63 -3.17
C ASN A 381 23.61 -18.99 -3.01
N TYR A 382 22.29 -19.00 -3.25
CA TYR A 382 21.47 -20.20 -3.22
C TYR A 382 21.94 -21.18 -4.32
N ASN A 383 21.95 -22.48 -4.04
CA ASN A 383 22.51 -23.55 -4.88
C ASN A 383 24.03 -23.45 -5.18
N ARG A 384 24.77 -22.66 -4.39
CA ARG A 384 26.23 -22.52 -4.51
C ARG A 384 26.95 -23.02 -3.25
N ILE A 385 26.96 -24.36 -3.10
CA ILE A 385 27.64 -25.01 -1.94
C ILE A 385 29.12 -24.70 -1.88
N ASP A 386 29.78 -24.56 -3.04
CA ASP A 386 31.17 -24.18 -3.19
C ASP A 386 31.53 -22.86 -2.49
N GLU A 387 30.63 -21.88 -2.58
CA GLU A 387 30.80 -20.58 -1.90
C GLU A 387 30.76 -20.76 -0.37
N LEU A 388 29.82 -21.55 0.15
CA LEU A 388 29.73 -21.84 1.58
C LEU A 388 30.96 -22.60 2.08
N GLU A 389 31.47 -23.59 1.33
CA GLU A 389 32.70 -24.32 1.66
C GLU A 389 33.91 -23.38 1.72
N ALA A 390 34.01 -22.43 0.78
CA ALA A 390 35.06 -21.41 0.79
C ALA A 390 34.99 -20.52 2.05
N LEU A 391 33.78 -20.09 2.45
CA LEU A 391 33.59 -19.32 3.68
C LEU A 391 33.99 -20.10 4.93
N ILE A 392 33.62 -21.38 5.03
CA ILE A 392 33.95 -22.24 6.16
C ILE A 392 35.46 -22.47 6.24
N SER A 393 36.14 -22.57 5.08
CA SER A 393 37.59 -22.80 5.05
C SER A 393 38.40 -21.59 5.50
N THR A 394 37.85 -20.38 5.36
CA THR A 394 38.55 -19.11 5.62
C THR A 394 38.10 -18.39 6.88
N HIS A 395 36.95 -18.80 7.45
CA HIS A 395 36.33 -18.12 8.59
C HIS A 395 35.81 -19.10 9.64
N GLU A 396 35.93 -18.72 10.91
CA GLU A 396 35.26 -19.43 12.01
C GLU A 396 33.81 -18.99 12.10
N LEU A 397 32.90 -19.73 11.48
CA LEU A 397 31.49 -19.46 11.50
C LEU A 397 30.83 -19.99 12.77
N GLY A 398 29.96 -19.15 13.41
CA GLY A 398 29.10 -19.55 14.52
C GLY A 398 27.75 -20.09 14.02
N ALA A 399 27.26 -19.56 12.91
CA ALA A 399 25.96 -19.92 12.38
C ALA A 399 25.93 -19.85 10.85
N ILE A 400 25.04 -20.64 10.27
CA ILE A 400 24.55 -20.52 8.89
C ILE A 400 23.05 -20.23 8.98
N MET A 401 22.58 -19.13 8.36
CA MET A 401 21.16 -18.82 8.25
C MET A 401 20.76 -18.76 6.78
N MET A 402 19.69 -19.48 6.41
CA MET A 402 19.20 -19.49 5.04
C MET A 402 17.68 -19.71 4.98
N GLU A 403 17.06 -19.26 3.89
CA GLU A 403 15.70 -19.67 3.54
C GLU A 403 15.75 -21.10 2.95
N VAL A 404 14.77 -21.94 3.27
CA VAL A 404 14.70 -23.32 2.73
C VAL A 404 14.40 -23.30 1.23
N SER A 405 13.55 -22.43 0.81
CA SER A 405 13.24 -22.13 -0.60
C SER A 405 12.51 -20.79 -0.67
N ARG A 406 12.74 -20.04 -1.72
CA ARG A 406 12.03 -18.79 -1.98
C ARG A 406 11.67 -18.64 -3.47
N ASN A 407 12.63 -18.29 -4.29
CA ASN A 407 12.44 -18.13 -5.74
C ASN A 407 12.67 -19.43 -6.49
N PHE A 408 13.57 -20.25 -5.98
CA PHE A 408 13.98 -21.54 -6.54
C PHE A 408 14.01 -22.58 -5.43
N GLY A 409 13.83 -23.85 -5.79
CA GLY A 409 14.03 -24.98 -4.89
C GLY A 409 15.52 -25.32 -4.70
N PRO A 410 15.86 -26.12 -3.67
CA PRO A 410 17.21 -26.63 -3.49
C PRO A 410 17.52 -27.68 -4.58
N GLU A 411 18.69 -27.54 -5.20
CA GLU A 411 19.22 -28.46 -6.21
C GLU A 411 20.33 -29.33 -5.59
N ASP A 412 20.59 -30.50 -6.18
CA ASP A 412 21.72 -31.37 -5.85
C ASP A 412 21.89 -31.64 -4.34
N ASP A 413 20.78 -31.90 -3.63
CA ASP A 413 20.80 -32.16 -2.18
C ASP A 413 21.44 -31.02 -1.35
N LEU A 414 21.31 -29.76 -1.79
CA LEU A 414 21.90 -28.59 -1.15
C LEU A 414 21.69 -28.58 0.37
N LEU A 415 20.43 -28.71 0.82
CA LEU A 415 20.09 -28.61 2.24
C LEU A 415 20.81 -29.70 3.08
N GLN A 416 20.91 -30.93 2.55
CA GLN A 416 21.61 -32.02 3.22
C GLN A 416 23.12 -31.76 3.25
N LYS A 417 23.70 -31.22 2.17
CA LYS A 417 25.13 -30.82 2.13
C LYS A 417 25.41 -29.72 3.15
N VAL A 418 24.57 -28.71 3.23
CA VAL A 418 24.67 -27.61 4.24
C VAL A 418 24.57 -28.18 5.66
N ARG A 419 23.60 -29.09 5.94
CA ARG A 419 23.49 -29.77 7.25
C ARG A 419 24.74 -30.53 7.61
N ASN A 420 25.28 -31.28 6.69
CA ASN A 420 26.52 -32.07 6.89
C ASN A 420 27.72 -31.18 7.21
N LEU A 421 27.90 -30.09 6.46
CA LEU A 421 28.95 -29.10 6.72
C LEU A 421 28.77 -28.44 8.10
N ALA A 422 27.57 -28.02 8.44
CA ALA A 422 27.28 -27.40 9.74
C ALA A 422 27.59 -28.37 10.89
N THR A 423 27.17 -29.63 10.78
CA THR A 423 27.46 -30.67 11.77
C THR A 423 28.97 -30.93 11.91
N LYS A 424 29.68 -31.09 10.78
CA LYS A 424 31.11 -31.35 10.76
C LYS A 424 31.96 -30.27 11.43
N HIS A 425 31.53 -29.00 11.27
CA HIS A 425 32.30 -27.84 11.74
C HIS A 425 31.74 -27.21 13.04
N GLY A 426 30.72 -27.84 13.66
CA GLY A 426 30.08 -27.33 14.90
C GLY A 426 29.44 -25.94 14.69
N ILE A 427 28.78 -25.76 13.57
CA ILE A 427 28.11 -24.52 13.19
C ILE A 427 26.59 -24.70 13.42
N VAL A 428 25.92 -23.73 14.02
CA VAL A 428 24.46 -23.74 14.20
C VAL A 428 23.77 -23.48 12.86
N LEU A 429 22.99 -24.46 12.37
CA LEU A 429 22.17 -24.30 11.16
C LEU A 429 20.82 -23.74 11.50
N MET A 430 20.44 -22.62 10.87
CA MET A 430 19.17 -21.95 11.06
C MET A 430 18.40 -21.85 9.74
N PHE A 431 17.11 -22.23 9.76
CA PHE A 431 16.22 -22.01 8.63
C PHE A 431 15.24 -20.86 8.93
N ASP A 432 15.28 -19.82 8.08
CA ASP A 432 14.28 -18.76 8.10
C ASP A 432 13.04 -19.22 7.32
N GLU A 433 12.06 -19.67 8.06
CA GLU A 433 10.76 -20.15 7.56
C GLU A 433 9.64 -19.10 7.73
N CYS A 434 10.00 -17.84 8.00
CA CYS A 434 9.00 -16.76 8.13
C CYS A 434 8.15 -16.59 6.87
N THR A 435 8.70 -16.91 5.70
CA THR A 435 7.99 -16.84 4.41
C THR A 435 7.44 -18.19 3.99
N SER A 436 8.20 -19.25 4.13
CA SER A 436 7.89 -20.60 3.61
C SER A 436 7.04 -21.45 4.56
N GLY A 437 7.11 -21.22 5.85
CA GLY A 437 6.38 -21.99 6.84
C GLY A 437 4.86 -21.99 6.61
N PHE A 438 4.23 -23.12 6.85
CA PHE A 438 2.79 -23.37 6.74
C PHE A 438 2.20 -23.23 5.30
N ARG A 439 3.07 -23.26 4.26
CA ARG A 439 2.61 -23.11 2.85
C ARG A 439 2.41 -24.45 2.13
N GLN A 440 3.33 -25.39 2.28
CA GLN A 440 3.28 -26.69 1.62
C GLN A 440 3.28 -27.86 2.61
N THR A 441 3.54 -27.58 3.89
CA THR A 441 3.50 -28.53 4.98
C THR A 441 2.79 -27.90 6.17
N PHE A 442 2.24 -28.72 7.08
CA PHE A 442 1.85 -28.25 8.40
C PHE A 442 3.09 -28.08 9.27
N GLY A 443 3.66 -26.87 9.25
CA GLY A 443 4.95 -26.52 9.89
C GLY A 443 5.98 -26.00 8.89
N GLY A 444 7.26 -26.33 9.13
CA GLY A 444 8.36 -25.88 8.31
C GLY A 444 8.48 -26.62 6.97
N LEU A 445 8.84 -25.89 5.93
CA LEU A 445 9.08 -26.43 4.59
C LEU A 445 10.23 -27.47 4.57
N HIS A 446 11.24 -27.30 5.47
CA HIS A 446 12.37 -28.23 5.61
C HIS A 446 11.94 -29.69 5.82
N LYS A 447 10.73 -29.92 6.35
CA LYS A 447 10.16 -31.26 6.54
C LYS A 447 10.03 -32.05 5.23
N MET A 448 9.76 -31.36 4.11
CA MET A 448 9.67 -32.00 2.78
C MET A 448 11.02 -32.57 2.31
N PHE A 449 12.12 -32.02 2.80
CA PHE A 449 13.48 -32.41 2.40
C PHE A 449 14.12 -33.33 3.43
N GLY A 450 13.46 -33.63 4.56
CA GLY A 450 13.99 -34.50 5.62
C GLY A 450 15.23 -33.92 6.29
N VAL A 451 15.43 -32.60 6.27
CA VAL A 451 16.63 -31.93 6.84
C VAL A 451 16.23 -31.13 8.06
N GLU A 452 16.77 -31.49 9.21
CA GLU A 452 16.48 -30.84 10.49
C GLU A 452 17.54 -29.77 10.79
N PRO A 453 17.10 -28.50 11.03
CA PRO A 453 18.00 -27.46 11.50
C PRO A 453 18.30 -27.58 13.00
N ASP A 454 19.16 -26.71 13.51
CA ASP A 454 19.32 -26.51 14.94
C ASP A 454 18.37 -25.45 15.48
N MET A 455 17.94 -24.51 14.62
CA MET A 455 16.90 -23.52 14.90
C MET A 455 16.08 -23.24 13.63
N ALA A 456 14.80 -22.85 13.80
CA ALA A 456 13.97 -22.34 12.72
C ALA A 456 13.09 -21.18 13.20
N MET A 457 12.88 -20.19 12.33
CA MET A 457 12.06 -19.03 12.60
C MET A 457 10.80 -19.07 11.77
N PHE A 458 9.63 -18.85 12.41
CA PHE A 458 8.30 -18.84 11.80
C PHE A 458 7.61 -17.50 12.01
N GLY A 459 6.77 -17.11 11.07
CA GLY A 459 6.01 -15.85 11.15
C GLY A 459 4.91 -15.82 10.09
N LYS A 460 4.53 -14.63 9.65
CA LYS A 460 3.53 -14.36 8.60
C LYS A 460 2.27 -15.21 8.77
N ALA A 461 2.17 -16.35 8.04
CA ALA A 461 1.01 -17.23 8.07
C ALA A 461 0.66 -17.76 9.48
N LEU A 462 1.62 -17.83 10.40
CA LEU A 462 1.41 -18.32 11.76
C LEU A 462 0.31 -17.55 12.51
N GLY A 463 0.17 -16.24 12.29
CA GLY A 463 -0.79 -15.40 12.98
C GLY A 463 -2.02 -15.00 12.15
N ASN A 464 -2.10 -15.39 10.90
CA ASN A 464 -3.14 -14.99 9.93
C ASN A 464 -3.50 -13.50 10.01
N GLY A 465 -2.48 -12.62 9.94
CA GLY A 465 -2.62 -11.16 10.00
C GLY A 465 -2.28 -10.56 11.36
N TYR A 466 -2.33 -11.33 12.44
CA TYR A 466 -1.89 -10.88 13.76
C TYR A 466 -0.37 -11.05 13.94
N ALA A 467 0.22 -10.11 14.68
CA ALA A 467 1.67 -10.05 14.84
C ALA A 467 2.18 -11.12 15.82
N ILE A 468 2.77 -12.18 15.30
CA ILE A 468 3.44 -13.23 16.06
C ILE A 468 4.55 -13.86 15.23
N THR A 469 5.70 -14.14 15.86
CA THR A 469 6.78 -14.96 15.30
C THR A 469 7.32 -15.90 16.36
N ALA A 470 7.84 -17.04 15.92
CA ALA A 470 8.42 -18.04 16.80
C ALA A 470 9.84 -18.36 16.35
N VAL A 471 10.74 -18.53 17.32
CA VAL A 471 12.07 -19.11 17.18
C VAL A 471 12.05 -20.46 17.87
N LEU A 472 12.11 -21.54 17.12
CA LEU A 472 12.21 -22.91 17.64
C LEU A 472 13.66 -23.38 17.60
N GLY A 473 14.05 -24.24 18.51
CA GLY A 473 15.40 -24.78 18.47
C GLY A 473 15.66 -25.94 19.42
N LYS A 474 16.77 -26.62 19.19
CA LYS A 474 17.30 -27.66 20.06
C LYS A 474 17.69 -27.05 21.41
N ARG A 475 17.44 -27.73 22.50
CA ARG A 475 17.77 -27.28 23.85
C ARG A 475 19.25 -26.90 23.98
N SER A 476 20.14 -27.71 23.40
CA SER A 476 21.59 -27.48 23.42
C SER A 476 22.02 -26.13 22.84
N VAL A 477 21.20 -25.52 21.98
CA VAL A 477 21.43 -24.17 21.42
C VAL A 477 20.60 -23.13 22.16
N MET A 478 19.32 -23.40 22.41
CA MET A 478 18.36 -22.44 22.95
C MET A 478 18.66 -22.03 24.41
N GLU A 479 19.25 -22.89 25.22
CA GLU A 479 19.66 -22.59 26.61
C GLU A 479 20.66 -21.44 26.69
N ALA A 480 21.43 -21.18 25.64
CA ALA A 480 22.31 -20.03 25.57
C ALA A 480 21.59 -18.68 25.65
N ALA A 481 20.29 -18.66 25.40
CA ALA A 481 19.45 -17.47 25.61
C ALA A 481 19.45 -16.96 27.05
N GLN A 482 19.72 -17.82 28.02
CA GLN A 482 19.77 -17.46 29.45
C GLN A 482 21.06 -16.69 29.82
N ASN A 483 22.09 -16.80 28.98
CA ASN A 483 23.38 -16.14 29.20
C ASN A 483 23.48 -14.79 28.45
N THR A 484 22.40 -14.32 27.87
CA THR A 484 22.34 -13.05 27.14
C THR A 484 21.01 -12.34 27.36
N PHE A 485 21.01 -11.01 27.27
CA PHE A 485 19.79 -10.24 27.47
C PHE A 485 18.92 -10.21 26.20
N ILE A 486 17.78 -10.90 26.22
CA ILE A 486 16.78 -10.95 25.16
C ILE A 486 15.43 -10.75 25.80
N SER A 487 14.87 -9.54 25.75
CA SER A 487 13.61 -9.19 26.41
C SER A 487 12.91 -8.03 25.72
N SER A 488 11.59 -8.05 25.68
CA SER A 488 10.77 -6.93 25.23
C SER A 488 9.36 -7.01 25.84
N THR A 489 8.80 -5.84 26.19
CA THR A 489 7.51 -5.74 26.87
C THR A 489 6.38 -6.40 26.07
N PHE A 490 6.23 -6.04 24.80
CA PHE A 490 5.11 -6.51 23.97
C PHE A 490 5.26 -7.94 23.46
N TRP A 491 6.37 -8.62 23.72
CA TRP A 491 6.46 -10.05 23.43
C TRP A 491 5.62 -10.91 24.38
N THR A 492 5.12 -10.33 25.48
CA THR A 492 4.31 -10.99 26.50
C THR A 492 2.81 -10.71 26.37
N GLU A 493 2.35 -10.05 25.28
CA GLU A 493 0.92 -9.84 25.05
C GLU A 493 0.22 -11.12 24.54
N ARG A 494 -1.07 -11.26 24.82
CA ARG A 494 -1.83 -12.49 24.58
C ARG A 494 -2.37 -12.64 23.17
N ILE A 495 -2.65 -11.55 22.45
CA ILE A 495 -3.30 -11.57 21.12
C ILE A 495 -2.51 -12.44 20.15
N GLY A 496 -1.19 -12.23 20.06
CA GLY A 496 -0.34 -12.99 19.14
C GLY A 496 -0.39 -14.50 19.35
N PRO A 497 -0.09 -15.01 20.55
CA PRO A 497 -0.19 -16.45 20.85
C PRO A 497 -1.59 -17.01 20.65
N THR A 498 -2.65 -16.28 21.05
CA THR A 498 -4.05 -16.70 20.84
C THR A 498 -4.37 -16.84 19.35
N ALA A 499 -4.02 -15.83 18.55
CA ALA A 499 -4.24 -15.86 17.12
C ALA A 499 -3.49 -17.02 16.45
N ALA A 500 -2.24 -17.27 16.85
CA ALA A 500 -1.46 -18.38 16.33
C ALA A 500 -2.09 -19.74 16.65
N LEU A 501 -2.53 -19.97 17.87
CA LEU A 501 -3.21 -21.21 18.26
C LEU A 501 -4.48 -21.43 17.44
N ALA A 502 -5.36 -20.44 17.35
CA ALA A 502 -6.58 -20.53 16.55
C ALA A 502 -6.26 -20.73 15.05
N THR A 503 -5.23 -20.04 14.53
CA THR A 503 -4.78 -20.22 13.15
C THR A 503 -4.29 -21.64 12.88
N LEU A 504 -3.50 -22.22 13.78
CA LEU A 504 -3.00 -23.59 13.67
C LEU A 504 -4.15 -24.60 13.72
N ASP A 505 -5.15 -24.39 14.58
CA ASP A 505 -6.34 -25.25 14.66
C ASP A 505 -7.11 -25.26 13.33
N VAL A 506 -7.38 -24.09 12.75
CA VAL A 506 -8.05 -23.97 11.44
C VAL A 506 -7.20 -24.59 10.34
N MET A 507 -5.90 -24.33 10.31
CA MET A 507 -4.99 -24.90 9.32
C MET A 507 -5.01 -26.43 9.37
N GLU A 508 -4.94 -27.04 10.56
CA GLU A 508 -4.95 -28.48 10.72
C GLU A 508 -6.28 -29.10 10.28
N GLN A 509 -7.41 -28.51 10.71
CA GLN A 509 -8.76 -28.97 10.35
C GLN A 509 -9.02 -28.93 8.86
N THR A 510 -8.59 -27.85 8.19
CA THR A 510 -8.85 -27.61 6.77
C THR A 510 -7.76 -28.15 5.85
N LYS A 511 -6.60 -28.50 6.39
CA LYS A 511 -5.37 -28.79 5.62
C LYS A 511 -5.03 -27.66 4.65
N SER A 512 -5.09 -26.44 5.14
CA SER A 512 -4.96 -25.21 4.33
C SER A 512 -3.73 -25.19 3.42
N TRP A 513 -2.60 -25.78 3.84
CA TRP A 513 -1.38 -25.89 3.05
C TRP A 513 -1.57 -26.69 1.75
N GLU A 514 -2.43 -27.74 1.75
CA GLU A 514 -2.76 -28.50 0.55
C GLU A 514 -3.61 -27.67 -0.41
N ILE A 515 -4.60 -26.93 0.14
CA ILE A 515 -5.52 -26.06 -0.62
C ILE A 515 -4.74 -24.98 -1.34
N ILE A 516 -3.93 -24.20 -0.58
CA ILE A 516 -3.18 -23.05 -1.15
C ILE A 516 -2.08 -23.50 -2.11
N THR A 517 -1.45 -24.65 -1.86
CA THR A 517 -0.45 -25.23 -2.79
C THR A 517 -1.11 -25.63 -4.12
N LYS A 518 -2.23 -26.36 -4.06
CA LYS A 518 -2.97 -26.77 -5.26
C LYS A 518 -3.46 -25.56 -6.07
N MET A 519 -4.04 -24.58 -5.40
CA MET A 519 -4.53 -23.37 -6.04
C MET A 519 -3.38 -22.55 -6.66
N GLY A 520 -2.25 -22.44 -5.99
CA GLY A 520 -1.09 -21.71 -6.51
C GLY A 520 -0.47 -22.40 -7.73
N SER A 521 -0.43 -23.73 -7.74
CA SER A 521 -0.05 -24.50 -8.95
C SER A 521 -1.01 -24.22 -10.10
N TYR A 522 -2.32 -24.22 -9.83
CA TYR A 522 -3.35 -23.89 -10.82
C TYR A 522 -3.16 -22.46 -11.39
N ILE A 523 -2.91 -21.46 -10.54
CA ILE A 523 -2.63 -20.08 -10.98
C ILE A 523 -1.39 -20.03 -11.89
N THR A 524 -0.34 -20.75 -11.54
CA THR A 524 0.89 -20.81 -12.35
C THR A 524 0.61 -21.44 -13.73
N GLU A 525 -0.15 -22.52 -13.77
CA GLU A 525 -0.58 -23.17 -15.03
C GLU A 525 -1.43 -22.24 -15.90
N GLN A 526 -2.36 -21.47 -15.29
CA GLN A 526 -3.16 -20.50 -16.03
C GLN A 526 -2.30 -19.38 -16.63
N TRP A 527 -1.33 -18.79 -15.89
CA TRP A 527 -0.40 -17.81 -16.46
C TRP A 527 0.38 -18.38 -17.64
N GLN A 528 0.90 -19.60 -17.53
CA GLN A 528 1.63 -20.25 -18.62
C GLN A 528 0.71 -20.49 -19.83
N SER A 529 -0.55 -20.85 -19.58
CA SER A 529 -1.55 -21.07 -20.64
C SER A 529 -1.86 -19.80 -21.41
N ILE A 530 -2.23 -18.70 -20.73
CA ILE A 530 -2.56 -17.43 -21.39
C ILE A 530 -1.33 -16.79 -22.05
N ALA A 531 -0.14 -16.94 -21.48
CA ALA A 531 1.09 -16.48 -22.10
C ALA A 531 1.38 -17.25 -23.40
N LYS A 532 1.24 -18.58 -23.38
CA LYS A 532 1.43 -19.43 -24.54
C LYS A 532 0.42 -19.13 -25.65
N SER A 533 -0.88 -18.97 -25.32
CA SER A 533 -1.92 -18.65 -26.30
C SER A 533 -1.69 -17.30 -26.99
N ASN A 534 -1.09 -16.34 -26.29
CA ASN A 534 -0.72 -15.03 -26.83
C ASN A 534 0.72 -14.97 -27.40
N GLY A 535 1.47 -16.07 -27.40
CA GLY A 535 2.85 -16.10 -27.92
C GLY A 535 3.84 -15.23 -27.10
N ILE A 536 3.63 -15.12 -25.77
CA ILE A 536 4.45 -14.35 -24.84
C ILE A 536 5.32 -15.31 -24.03
N ALA A 537 6.62 -15.01 -23.92
CA ALA A 537 7.52 -15.73 -23.04
C ALA A 537 7.44 -15.17 -21.61
N ILE A 538 7.15 -16.04 -20.64
CA ILE A 538 7.17 -15.71 -19.22
C ILE A 538 8.07 -16.64 -18.45
N LYS A 539 8.60 -16.15 -17.31
CA LYS A 539 9.29 -16.96 -16.31
C LYS A 539 8.42 -16.97 -15.04
N THR A 540 8.19 -18.15 -14.50
CA THR A 540 7.48 -18.31 -13.21
C THR A 540 8.47 -18.68 -12.12
N SER A 541 8.20 -18.23 -10.89
CA SER A 541 9.07 -18.46 -9.73
C SER A 541 8.29 -18.43 -8.43
N GLY A 542 8.91 -18.85 -7.34
CA GLY A 542 8.33 -18.87 -6.00
C GLY A 542 7.76 -20.24 -5.62
N LEU A 543 7.35 -20.34 -4.35
CA LEU A 543 6.58 -21.49 -3.87
C LEU A 543 5.19 -21.47 -4.51
N PRO A 544 4.52 -22.61 -4.73
CA PRO A 544 3.18 -22.61 -5.30
C PRO A 544 2.21 -21.63 -4.63
N ALA A 545 2.18 -21.61 -3.30
CA ALA A 545 1.33 -20.68 -2.55
C ALA A 545 1.80 -19.21 -2.57
N LEU A 546 2.96 -18.90 -3.13
CA LEU A 546 3.58 -17.58 -3.23
C LEU A 546 4.14 -17.39 -4.65
N THR A 547 3.32 -17.72 -5.64
CA THR A 547 3.75 -17.78 -7.03
C THR A 547 3.83 -16.39 -7.68
N SER A 548 4.77 -16.24 -8.60
CA SER A 548 4.96 -15.02 -9.38
C SER A 548 5.39 -15.33 -10.81
N PHE A 549 5.14 -14.40 -11.72
CA PHE A 549 5.65 -14.44 -13.08
C PHE A 549 6.33 -13.13 -13.46
N SER A 550 7.15 -13.19 -14.48
CA SER A 550 7.67 -12.01 -15.18
C SER A 550 7.65 -12.26 -16.68
N VAL A 551 7.33 -11.24 -17.46
CA VAL A 551 7.50 -11.30 -18.92
C VAL A 551 8.99 -11.25 -19.25
N ASP A 552 9.46 -12.14 -20.11
CA ASP A 552 10.86 -12.18 -20.54
C ASP A 552 11.12 -11.11 -21.62
N SER A 553 11.12 -9.86 -21.20
CA SER A 553 11.23 -8.68 -22.06
C SER A 553 11.99 -7.56 -21.35
N LYS A 554 12.58 -6.66 -22.14
CA LYS A 554 13.17 -5.41 -21.65
C LYS A 554 12.14 -4.45 -21.04
N PHE A 555 10.84 -4.65 -21.34
CA PHE A 555 9.72 -3.86 -20.84
C PHE A 555 8.97 -4.54 -19.69
N ALA A 556 9.61 -5.50 -19.00
CA ALA A 556 8.96 -6.32 -17.96
C ALA A 556 8.34 -5.45 -16.84
N LEU A 557 8.91 -4.29 -16.53
CA LEU A 557 8.41 -3.40 -15.49
C LEU A 557 7.19 -2.61 -15.96
N GLU A 558 7.21 -2.13 -17.20
CA GLU A 558 6.06 -1.48 -17.85
C GLU A 558 4.89 -2.47 -17.97
N TYR A 559 5.15 -3.72 -18.33
CA TYR A 559 4.11 -4.76 -18.38
C TYR A 559 3.54 -5.10 -17.00
N LYS A 560 4.38 -5.13 -15.96
CA LYS A 560 3.88 -5.25 -14.58
C LYS A 560 2.94 -4.10 -14.25
N THR A 561 3.29 -2.87 -14.63
CA THR A 561 2.47 -1.67 -14.40
C THR A 561 1.16 -1.76 -15.17
N LEU A 562 1.20 -2.16 -16.44
CA LEU A 562 0.02 -2.35 -17.29
C LEU A 562 -0.94 -3.40 -16.71
N VAL A 563 -0.42 -4.55 -16.29
CA VAL A 563 -1.23 -5.58 -15.61
C VAL A 563 -1.92 -5.00 -14.37
N THR A 564 -1.18 -4.29 -13.54
CA THR A 564 -1.74 -3.70 -12.32
C THR A 564 -2.83 -2.66 -12.64
N GLN A 565 -2.59 -1.79 -13.62
CA GLN A 565 -3.51 -0.76 -14.07
C GLN A 565 -4.82 -1.36 -14.61
N GLU A 566 -4.71 -2.26 -15.57
CA GLU A 566 -5.90 -2.82 -16.24
C GLU A 566 -6.73 -3.70 -15.30
N MET A 567 -6.08 -4.44 -14.40
CA MET A 567 -6.78 -5.25 -13.41
C MET A 567 -7.42 -4.39 -12.31
N LEU A 568 -6.82 -3.25 -11.93
CA LEU A 568 -7.44 -2.32 -10.99
C LEU A 568 -8.74 -1.72 -11.57
N LYS A 569 -8.79 -1.40 -12.87
CA LYS A 569 -10.00 -0.98 -13.58
C LYS A 569 -11.13 -2.04 -13.54
N LYS A 570 -10.77 -3.30 -13.28
CA LYS A 570 -11.68 -4.45 -13.13
C LYS A 570 -11.94 -4.81 -11.67
N SER A 571 -11.60 -3.91 -10.73
CA SER A 571 -11.77 -4.10 -9.29
C SER A 571 -10.92 -5.25 -8.70
N TYR A 572 -9.72 -5.47 -9.25
CA TYR A 572 -8.74 -6.38 -8.69
C TYR A 572 -7.51 -5.62 -8.16
N LEU A 573 -7.10 -5.91 -6.94
CA LEU A 573 -5.74 -5.61 -6.50
C LEU A 573 -4.85 -6.73 -7.06
N ALA A 574 -4.10 -6.43 -8.11
CA ALA A 574 -3.30 -7.41 -8.83
C ALA A 574 -1.93 -6.85 -9.24
N GLY A 575 -1.05 -7.74 -9.60
CA GLY A 575 0.26 -7.50 -10.16
C GLY A 575 0.78 -8.78 -10.78
N THR A 576 2.09 -9.00 -10.70
CA THR A 576 2.73 -10.21 -11.23
C THR A 576 3.00 -11.28 -10.17
N SER A 577 2.40 -11.16 -8.98
CA SER A 577 2.53 -12.15 -7.89
C SER A 577 1.17 -12.37 -7.24
N VAL A 578 0.87 -13.64 -6.91
CA VAL A 578 -0.29 -14.00 -6.11
C VAL A 578 0.16 -14.82 -4.90
N TYR A 579 -0.09 -14.28 -3.71
CA TYR A 579 0.08 -14.99 -2.44
C TYR A 579 -1.26 -15.61 -2.06
N VAL A 580 -1.35 -16.91 -2.24
CA VAL A 580 -2.62 -17.64 -2.21
C VAL A 580 -3.15 -17.80 -0.80
N ALA A 581 -4.44 -17.57 -0.64
CA ALA A 581 -5.20 -17.85 0.57
C ALA A 581 -6.30 -18.90 0.30
N THR A 582 -6.79 -19.58 1.32
CA THR A 582 -7.83 -20.61 1.18
C THR A 582 -9.14 -20.11 0.58
N VAL A 583 -9.36 -18.81 0.66
CA VAL A 583 -10.53 -18.10 0.10
C VAL A 583 -10.45 -17.82 -1.41
N HIS A 584 -9.28 -18.03 -2.03
CA HIS A 584 -9.15 -17.97 -3.49
C HIS A 584 -9.74 -19.23 -4.10
N THR A 585 -11.07 -19.25 -4.27
CA THR A 585 -11.76 -20.38 -4.89
C THR A 585 -11.48 -20.44 -6.38
N LYS A 586 -11.75 -21.61 -6.99
CA LYS A 586 -11.56 -21.78 -8.43
C LYS A 586 -12.36 -20.76 -9.24
N GLU A 587 -13.58 -20.45 -8.81
CA GLU A 587 -14.48 -19.50 -9.47
C GLU A 587 -13.92 -18.06 -9.44
N ILE A 588 -13.28 -17.65 -8.34
CA ILE A 588 -12.62 -16.34 -8.23
C ILE A 588 -11.41 -16.29 -9.17
N VAL A 589 -10.60 -17.34 -9.15
CA VAL A 589 -9.39 -17.42 -9.97
C VAL A 589 -9.76 -17.48 -11.47
N ASP A 590 -10.76 -18.26 -11.86
CA ASP A 590 -11.20 -18.35 -13.26
C ASP A 590 -11.70 -16.98 -13.76
N ARG A 591 -12.49 -16.26 -12.96
CA ARG A 591 -12.94 -14.90 -13.32
C ARG A 591 -11.77 -13.92 -13.45
N PHE A 592 -10.81 -13.98 -12.53
CA PHE A 592 -9.60 -13.16 -12.61
C PHE A 592 -8.83 -13.41 -13.90
N PHE A 593 -8.66 -14.67 -14.32
CA PHE A 593 -7.95 -15.00 -15.55
C PHE A 593 -8.73 -14.61 -16.81
N ALA A 594 -10.06 -14.68 -16.79
CA ALA A 594 -10.89 -14.18 -17.90
C ALA A 594 -10.69 -12.65 -18.13
N GLU A 595 -10.52 -11.87 -17.05
CA GLU A 595 -10.22 -10.44 -17.13
C GLU A 595 -8.73 -10.15 -17.45
N LEU A 596 -7.83 -11.06 -17.08
CA LEU A 596 -6.39 -10.91 -17.33
C LEU A 596 -5.98 -11.26 -18.77
N GLU A 597 -6.68 -12.19 -19.43
CA GLU A 597 -6.34 -12.65 -20.78
C GLU A 597 -6.29 -11.49 -21.81
N PRO A 598 -7.25 -10.53 -21.86
CA PRO A 598 -7.15 -9.36 -22.73
C PRO A 598 -5.91 -8.51 -22.49
N VAL A 599 -5.42 -8.45 -21.24
CA VAL A 599 -4.19 -7.69 -20.91
C VAL A 599 -2.97 -8.37 -21.53
N PHE A 600 -2.92 -9.69 -21.56
CA PHE A 600 -1.86 -10.41 -22.28
C PHE A 600 -1.90 -10.17 -23.79
N ALA A 601 -3.09 -10.01 -24.38
CA ALA A 601 -3.21 -9.61 -25.78
C ALA A 601 -2.62 -8.20 -26.02
N LEU A 602 -2.86 -7.24 -25.11
CA LEU A 602 -2.22 -5.91 -25.18
C LEU A 602 -0.69 -5.99 -25.05
N ILE A 603 -0.18 -6.83 -24.14
CA ILE A 603 1.27 -7.07 -24.01
C ILE A 603 1.83 -7.61 -25.33
N LYS A 604 1.12 -8.52 -26.01
CA LYS A 604 1.55 -9.03 -27.31
C LYS A 604 1.60 -7.94 -28.37
N GLU A 605 0.61 -7.05 -28.44
CA GLU A 605 0.65 -5.90 -29.34
C GLU A 605 1.90 -5.02 -29.09
N CYS A 606 2.29 -4.87 -27.81
CA CYS A 606 3.50 -4.12 -27.44
C CYS A 606 4.79 -4.84 -27.86
N GLU A 607 4.86 -6.15 -27.70
CA GLU A 607 5.99 -6.95 -28.20
C GLU A 607 6.07 -6.90 -29.74
N ASP A 608 4.96 -6.69 -30.43
CA ASP A 608 4.88 -6.54 -31.88
C ASP A 608 5.13 -5.08 -32.35
N GLY A 609 5.41 -4.15 -31.43
CA GLY A 609 5.87 -2.79 -31.76
C GLY A 609 4.97 -1.64 -31.31
N ARG A 610 3.86 -1.89 -30.60
CA ARG A 610 3.07 -0.84 -29.95
C ARG A 610 3.84 -0.30 -28.74
N ASP A 611 3.87 1.03 -28.59
CA ASP A 611 4.52 1.64 -27.42
C ASP A 611 3.71 1.38 -26.15
N VAL A 612 4.26 0.60 -25.23
CA VAL A 612 3.60 0.28 -23.94
C VAL A 612 3.36 1.53 -23.09
N LYS A 613 4.23 2.56 -23.19
CA LYS A 613 4.07 3.80 -22.41
C LYS A 613 2.83 4.59 -22.84
N SER A 614 2.39 4.43 -24.08
CA SER A 614 1.14 5.05 -24.56
C SER A 614 -0.14 4.42 -23.97
N LEU A 615 -0.01 3.30 -23.28
CA LEU A 615 -1.10 2.59 -22.62
C LEU A 615 -1.15 2.85 -21.11
N LEU A 616 -0.11 3.45 -20.54
CA LEU A 616 -0.04 3.71 -19.10
C LEU A 616 -0.69 5.07 -18.78
N ASP A 617 -1.56 5.09 -17.79
CA ASP A 617 -2.23 6.30 -17.28
C ASP A 617 -1.30 7.14 -16.37
N GLY A 618 -0.13 6.61 -16.02
CA GLY A 618 0.85 7.24 -15.13
C GLY A 618 2.25 6.65 -15.28
N PRO A 619 3.18 6.98 -14.38
CA PRO A 619 4.55 6.51 -14.46
C PRO A 619 4.66 4.99 -14.20
N THR A 620 5.71 4.39 -14.77
CA THR A 620 6.07 2.99 -14.54
C THR A 620 6.36 2.73 -13.06
N CYS A 621 5.92 1.60 -12.52
CA CYS A 621 6.13 1.23 -11.13
C CYS A 621 7.62 1.05 -10.80
N SER A 622 7.97 1.23 -9.52
CA SER A 622 9.33 1.05 -9.03
C SER A 622 9.66 -0.42 -8.78
N SER A 623 10.92 -0.81 -8.99
CA SER A 623 11.44 -2.15 -8.65
C SER A 623 12.58 -2.12 -7.64
N SER A 624 12.90 -0.96 -7.06
CA SER A 624 14.07 -0.76 -6.22
C SER A 624 13.75 -0.14 -4.86
N PHE A 625 14.67 -0.27 -3.90
CA PHE A 625 14.62 0.44 -2.61
C PHE A 625 14.99 1.93 -2.73
N LYS A 626 15.35 2.45 -3.89
CA LYS A 626 15.65 3.87 -4.05
C LYS A 626 14.45 4.68 -3.59
N ARG A 627 14.70 5.63 -2.69
CA ARG A 627 13.71 6.64 -2.33
C ARG A 627 13.42 7.45 -3.57
N LEU A 628 12.16 7.50 -3.96
CA LEU A 628 11.67 8.55 -4.83
C LEU A 628 11.51 9.78 -3.94
N ASN A 629 12.43 10.73 -4.06
CA ASN A 629 12.30 12.07 -3.46
C ASN A 629 11.54 12.93 -4.44
#